data_f97e4ab7dec77c706be27fcef486e1ef
#
_entry.id   f97e4ab7dec77c706be27fcef486e1ef
#
_cell.length_a   1.000
_cell.length_b   1.000
_cell.length_c   1.000
_cell.angle_alpha   90.00
_cell.angle_beta   90.00
_cell.angle_gamma   90.00
#
_symmetry.space_group_name_H-M   'P 1'
#
loop_
_entity.id
_entity.type
_entity.pdbx_description
1 polymer ?
#
loop_
_entity_poly.entity_id
_entity_poly.type
_entity_poly.pdbx_seq_one_letter_code
_entity_poly.pdbx_strand_id
1 'polypeptide(L)'
;MNQEEITRQQFDRTAPAYSTASLFGRGQDLQWLVEAAHPSPDWQVLDVGCGAGHTTFALAPFVQQVIGVDLSAGMLAEAERNLSDRGLTNVWFQAAIATALPFADQQFDLVTCRFAAHHFSALEPALAEIHRVLKPKGQFLAVDVISPEDPELAHFINRIEQLRDPSHYWEWQLSQWHSAIAAVGMSLELLQQWRLPIDFEDWVSRQQTSPTAVTQLEELLDHAPLALQQSLAMTRAPQRTFQLWAALMRGVPVSASSPL
;
A
#
# COMPACT_ATOMS: atom_id res chain seq x y z
N MET A 1 2.09 3.88 22.85
CA MET A 1 1.13 3.70 21.76
C MET A 1 1.72 2.63 20.86
N ASN A 2 0.96 1.64 20.41
CA ASN A 2 1.45 0.67 19.44
C ASN A 2 1.35 1.22 18.01
N GLN A 3 1.96 0.54 17.04
CA GLN A 3 1.99 1.00 15.64
C GLN A 3 0.60 1.15 15.04
N GLU A 4 -0.30 0.21 15.28
CA GLU A 4 -1.68 0.25 14.76
C GLU A 4 -2.45 1.47 15.26
N GLU A 5 -2.28 1.82 16.54
CA GLU A 5 -2.91 3.01 17.13
C GLU A 5 -2.35 4.30 16.51
N ILE A 6 -1.03 4.38 16.26
CA ILE A 6 -0.41 5.52 15.59
C ILE A 6 -0.96 5.64 14.16
N THR A 7 -1.00 4.52 13.43
CA THR A 7 -1.51 4.46 12.06
C THR A 7 -2.99 4.88 12.00
N ARG A 8 -3.82 4.33 12.89
CA ARG A 8 -5.24 4.69 12.96
C ARG A 8 -5.44 6.19 13.19
N GLN A 9 -4.76 6.78 14.19
CA GLN A 9 -4.89 8.20 14.50
C GLN A 9 -4.41 9.10 13.34
N GLN A 10 -3.32 8.74 12.69
CA GLN A 10 -2.80 9.47 11.55
C GLN A 10 -3.81 9.48 10.40
N PHE A 11 -4.34 8.32 10.01
CA PHE A 11 -5.27 8.23 8.90
C PHE A 11 -6.68 8.71 9.23
N ASP A 12 -7.15 8.63 10.47
CA ASP A 12 -8.39 9.28 10.90
C ASP A 12 -8.31 10.81 10.69
N ARG A 13 -7.13 11.41 10.93
CA ARG A 13 -6.90 12.85 10.74
C ARG A 13 -6.78 13.26 9.27
N THR A 14 -6.11 12.46 8.45
CA THR A 14 -5.74 12.82 7.08
C THR A 14 -6.68 12.26 6.00
N ALA A 15 -7.69 11.47 6.36
CA ALA A 15 -8.60 10.80 5.45
C ALA A 15 -9.18 11.70 4.33
N PRO A 16 -9.64 12.94 4.57
CA PRO A 16 -10.18 13.78 3.50
C PRO A 16 -9.16 14.11 2.40
N ALA A 17 -7.87 14.27 2.77
CA ALA A 17 -6.81 14.54 1.80
C ALA A 17 -6.54 13.36 0.87
N TYR A 18 -6.68 12.13 1.37
CA TYR A 18 -6.52 10.91 0.58
C TYR A 18 -7.69 10.64 -0.36
N SER A 19 -8.91 11.02 0.03
CA SER A 19 -10.11 10.86 -0.81
C SER A 19 -9.99 11.61 -2.14
N THR A 20 -9.39 12.80 -2.14
CA THR A 20 -9.29 13.67 -3.31
C THR A 20 -7.95 13.61 -4.04
N ALA A 21 -6.95 12.95 -3.48
CA ALA A 21 -5.60 12.89 -4.07
C ALA A 21 -5.59 12.12 -5.39
N SER A 22 -5.24 12.81 -6.48
CA SER A 22 -5.20 12.25 -7.84
C SER A 22 -4.23 11.06 -7.97
N LEU A 23 -3.15 11.07 -7.20
CA LEU A 23 -2.17 9.97 -7.15
C LEU A 23 -2.82 8.64 -6.84
N PHE A 24 -3.76 8.60 -5.88
CA PHE A 24 -4.42 7.35 -5.48
C PHE A 24 -5.63 7.01 -6.36
N GLY A 25 -6.39 8.01 -6.81
CA GLY A 25 -7.62 7.79 -7.56
C GLY A 25 -7.44 7.59 -9.06
N ARG A 26 -6.31 8.05 -9.64
CA ARG A 26 -6.05 8.06 -11.10
C ARG A 26 -4.63 7.64 -11.47
N GLY A 27 -3.89 7.04 -10.55
CA GLY A 27 -2.53 6.56 -10.80
C GLY A 27 -2.52 5.43 -11.85
N GLN A 28 -1.49 5.40 -12.69
CA GLN A 28 -1.29 4.35 -13.69
C GLN A 28 -1.14 2.97 -13.04
N ASP A 29 -0.60 2.93 -11.84
CA ASP A 29 -0.45 1.73 -11.01
C ASP A 29 -1.79 1.04 -10.69
N LEU A 30 -2.86 1.81 -10.51
CA LEU A 30 -4.21 1.28 -10.30
C LEU A 30 -4.71 0.55 -11.56
N GLN A 31 -4.45 1.08 -12.75
CA GLN A 31 -4.78 0.42 -14.01
C GLN A 31 -3.97 -0.87 -14.17
N TRP A 32 -2.65 -0.82 -13.94
CA TRP A 32 -1.80 -2.02 -13.98
C TRP A 32 -2.25 -3.10 -13.00
N LEU A 33 -2.69 -2.71 -11.78
CA LEU A 33 -3.23 -3.66 -10.80
C LEU A 33 -4.49 -4.36 -11.33
N VAL A 34 -5.44 -3.61 -11.87
CA VAL A 34 -6.69 -4.17 -12.44
C VAL A 34 -6.39 -5.06 -13.64
N GLU A 35 -5.48 -4.63 -14.54
CA GLU A 35 -5.04 -5.45 -15.68
C GLU A 35 -4.35 -6.75 -15.23
N ALA A 36 -3.44 -6.66 -14.24
CA ALA A 36 -2.75 -7.82 -13.69
C ALA A 36 -3.68 -8.80 -12.96
N ALA A 37 -4.75 -8.30 -12.38
CA ALA A 37 -5.73 -9.13 -11.69
C ALA A 37 -6.43 -10.12 -12.64
N HIS A 38 -6.66 -9.76 -13.91
CA HIS A 38 -7.50 -10.53 -14.84
C HIS A 38 -8.82 -10.97 -14.19
N PRO A 39 -9.61 -10.04 -13.62
CA PRO A 39 -10.74 -10.37 -12.76
C PRO A 39 -11.84 -11.15 -13.49
N SER A 40 -12.58 -11.98 -12.76
CA SER A 40 -13.73 -12.74 -13.27
C SER A 40 -15.03 -12.31 -12.57
N PRO A 41 -16.18 -12.28 -13.28
CA PRO A 41 -17.46 -11.82 -12.72
C PRO A 41 -17.97 -12.62 -11.52
N ASP A 42 -17.45 -13.80 -11.27
CA ASP A 42 -17.78 -14.69 -10.15
C ASP A 42 -16.84 -14.53 -8.94
N TRP A 43 -15.84 -13.67 -9.02
CA TRP A 43 -14.83 -13.54 -7.97
C TRP A 43 -15.32 -12.75 -6.76
N GLN A 44 -14.88 -13.21 -5.59
CA GLN A 44 -14.91 -12.45 -4.34
C GLN A 44 -13.54 -11.84 -4.08
N VAL A 45 -13.50 -10.55 -3.86
CA VAL A 45 -12.26 -9.78 -3.71
C VAL A 45 -12.20 -9.13 -2.34
N LEU A 46 -11.02 -9.12 -1.72
CA LEU A 46 -10.70 -8.39 -0.50
C LEU A 46 -9.64 -7.33 -0.81
N ASP A 47 -9.88 -6.09 -0.39
CA ASP A 47 -8.93 -4.97 -0.49
C ASP A 47 -8.46 -4.59 0.91
N VAL A 48 -7.21 -4.92 1.27
CA VAL A 48 -6.62 -4.74 2.61
C VAL A 48 -5.90 -3.39 2.68
N GLY A 49 -6.26 -2.56 3.65
CA GLY A 49 -5.82 -1.17 3.72
C GLY A 49 -6.47 -0.35 2.60
N CYS A 50 -7.79 -0.50 2.42
CA CYS A 50 -8.51 0.06 1.27
C CYS A 50 -8.57 1.60 1.27
N GLY A 51 -8.27 2.26 2.39
CA GLY A 51 -8.33 3.71 2.53
C GLY A 51 -9.67 4.26 2.07
N ALA A 52 -9.66 5.28 1.20
CA ALA A 52 -10.85 5.90 0.63
C ALA A 52 -11.54 5.08 -0.49
N GLY A 53 -11.14 3.81 -0.70
CA GLY A 53 -11.83 2.84 -1.56
C GLY A 53 -11.39 2.83 -3.03
N HIS A 54 -10.32 3.49 -3.43
CA HIS A 54 -9.94 3.63 -4.85
C HIS A 54 -9.72 2.29 -5.56
N THR A 55 -9.00 1.35 -4.96
CA THR A 55 -8.76 0.00 -5.51
C THR A 55 -10.04 -0.81 -5.51
N THR A 56 -10.78 -0.76 -4.41
CA THR A 56 -12.10 -1.38 -4.25
C THR A 56 -13.05 -1.00 -5.39
N PHE A 57 -13.18 0.31 -5.69
CA PHE A 57 -14.05 0.80 -6.76
C PHE A 57 -13.56 0.44 -8.16
N ALA A 58 -12.25 0.38 -8.37
CA ALA A 58 -11.68 0.02 -9.66
C ALA A 58 -11.93 -1.45 -10.02
N LEU A 59 -11.99 -2.34 -9.03
CA LEU A 59 -12.25 -3.77 -9.23
C LEU A 59 -13.75 -4.12 -9.27
N ALA A 60 -14.60 -3.37 -8.57
CA ALA A 60 -16.02 -3.66 -8.43
C ALA A 60 -16.79 -3.91 -9.75
N PRO A 61 -16.53 -3.19 -10.86
CA PRO A 61 -17.24 -3.43 -12.12
C PRO A 61 -16.98 -4.81 -12.75
N PHE A 62 -15.92 -5.52 -12.34
CA PHE A 62 -15.44 -6.73 -13.00
C PHE A 62 -15.66 -8.01 -12.20
N VAL A 63 -16.20 -7.91 -10.97
CA VAL A 63 -16.26 -9.04 -10.02
C VAL A 63 -17.63 -9.15 -9.36
N GLN A 64 -17.88 -10.29 -8.70
CA GLN A 64 -19.13 -10.50 -7.98
C GLN A 64 -19.25 -9.56 -6.78
N GLN A 65 -18.17 -9.40 -6.01
CA GLN A 65 -18.16 -8.67 -4.76
C GLN A 65 -16.74 -8.17 -4.43
N VAL A 66 -16.67 -6.96 -3.87
CA VAL A 66 -15.44 -6.45 -3.24
C VAL A 66 -15.74 -6.04 -1.80
N ILE A 67 -14.90 -6.50 -0.87
CA ILE A 67 -14.90 -6.05 0.51
C ILE A 67 -13.61 -5.25 0.74
N GLY A 68 -13.73 -3.97 1.09
CA GLY A 68 -12.61 -3.15 1.52
C GLY A 68 -12.48 -3.18 3.05
N VAL A 69 -11.27 -3.38 3.55
CA VAL A 69 -10.99 -3.29 4.99
C VAL A 69 -9.92 -2.27 5.29
N ASP A 70 -10.13 -1.51 6.35
CA ASP A 70 -9.16 -0.54 6.87
C ASP A 70 -9.26 -0.46 8.39
N LEU A 71 -8.17 -0.08 9.05
CA LEU A 71 -8.18 0.11 10.51
C LEU A 71 -8.68 1.50 10.91
N SER A 72 -8.67 2.47 9.98
CA SER A 72 -9.11 3.86 10.20
C SER A 72 -10.60 4.01 9.92
N ALA A 73 -11.36 4.39 10.94
CA ALA A 73 -12.77 4.73 10.78
C ALA A 73 -12.98 5.97 9.89
N GLY A 74 -12.03 6.91 9.92
CA GLY A 74 -12.02 8.08 9.05
C GLY A 74 -11.91 7.70 7.58
N MET A 75 -11.00 6.78 7.23
CA MET A 75 -10.86 6.27 5.86
C MET A 75 -12.11 5.53 5.39
N LEU A 76 -12.68 4.65 6.23
CA LEU A 76 -13.91 3.95 5.89
C LEU A 76 -15.09 4.91 5.68
N ALA A 77 -15.19 5.97 6.48
CA ALA A 77 -16.19 7.01 6.28
C ALA A 77 -16.04 7.75 4.94
N GLU A 78 -14.80 8.00 4.49
CA GLU A 78 -14.52 8.55 3.16
C GLU A 78 -14.90 7.55 2.06
N ALA A 79 -14.54 6.27 2.23
CA ALA A 79 -14.88 5.22 1.28
C ALA A 79 -16.40 5.09 1.10
N GLU A 80 -17.17 5.09 2.19
CA GLU A 80 -18.64 5.06 2.15
C GLU A 80 -19.24 6.30 1.46
N ARG A 81 -18.70 7.48 1.72
CA ARG A 81 -19.10 8.70 1.00
C ARG A 81 -18.85 8.59 -0.50
N ASN A 82 -17.66 8.12 -0.88
CA ASN A 82 -17.29 7.92 -2.26
C ASN A 82 -18.12 6.83 -2.96
N LEU A 83 -18.60 5.83 -2.22
CA LEU A 83 -19.46 4.76 -2.73
C LEU A 83 -20.84 5.31 -3.13
N SER A 84 -21.43 6.19 -2.32
CA SER A 84 -22.79 6.72 -2.53
C SER A 84 -22.96 7.38 -3.90
N ASP A 85 -21.90 7.98 -4.44
CA ASP A 85 -21.92 8.71 -5.72
C ASP A 85 -21.66 7.81 -6.93
N ARG A 86 -21.38 6.50 -6.74
CA ARG A 86 -20.93 5.59 -7.80
C ARG A 86 -21.97 4.59 -8.29
N GLY A 87 -23.09 4.41 -7.55
CA GLY A 87 -24.15 3.46 -7.93
C GLY A 87 -23.70 1.99 -7.92
N LEU A 88 -22.59 1.66 -7.24
CA LEU A 88 -22.09 0.29 -7.08
C LEU A 88 -22.90 -0.40 -5.98
N THR A 89 -23.37 -1.63 -6.23
CA THR A 89 -24.19 -2.41 -5.31
C THR A 89 -23.48 -3.64 -4.74
N ASN A 90 -22.25 -3.88 -5.18
CA ASN A 90 -21.44 -5.05 -4.85
C ASN A 90 -20.17 -4.71 -4.05
N VAL A 91 -20.19 -3.60 -3.32
CA VAL A 91 -19.07 -3.10 -2.50
C VAL A 91 -19.52 -2.97 -1.06
N TRP A 92 -18.66 -3.41 -0.13
CA TRP A 92 -18.83 -3.25 1.32
C TRP A 92 -17.53 -2.82 1.96
N PHE A 93 -17.63 -2.08 3.07
CA PHE A 93 -16.49 -1.67 3.87
C PHE A 93 -16.61 -2.15 5.30
N GLN A 94 -15.49 -2.56 5.91
CA GLN A 94 -15.46 -3.10 7.26
C GLN A 94 -14.16 -2.73 7.97
N ALA A 95 -14.24 -2.41 9.26
CA ALA A 95 -13.05 -2.19 10.09
C ALA A 95 -12.33 -3.52 10.36
N ALA A 96 -11.03 -3.56 10.04
CA ALA A 96 -10.18 -4.71 10.36
C ALA A 96 -8.70 -4.30 10.39
N ILE A 97 -7.89 -5.12 11.05
CA ILE A 97 -6.42 -5.04 11.01
C ILE A 97 -5.89 -6.15 10.08
N ALA A 98 -4.82 -5.86 9.35
CA ALA A 98 -4.27 -6.81 8.37
C ALA A 98 -3.75 -8.12 9.01
N THR A 99 -3.38 -8.07 10.29
CA THR A 99 -2.86 -9.22 11.06
C THR A 99 -3.95 -10.07 11.73
N ALA A 100 -5.24 -9.70 11.58
CA ALA A 100 -6.38 -10.45 12.11
C ALA A 100 -7.63 -10.16 11.27
N LEU A 101 -7.70 -10.75 10.08
CA LEU A 101 -8.79 -10.55 9.13
C LEU A 101 -10.03 -11.35 9.58
N PRO A 102 -11.22 -10.72 9.71
CA PRO A 102 -12.43 -11.36 10.23
C PRO A 102 -13.17 -12.17 9.15
N PHE A 103 -12.44 -12.97 8.38
CA PHE A 103 -12.95 -13.77 7.29
C PHE A 103 -12.57 -15.24 7.43
N ALA A 104 -13.35 -16.11 6.80
CA ALA A 104 -13.07 -17.54 6.75
C ALA A 104 -11.83 -17.84 5.89
N ASP A 105 -11.21 -18.99 6.15
CA ASP A 105 -10.15 -19.52 5.32
C ASP A 105 -10.66 -19.72 3.88
N GLN A 106 -9.79 -19.46 2.90
CA GLN A 106 -10.06 -19.74 1.49
C GLN A 106 -11.36 -19.11 0.94
N GLN A 107 -11.64 -17.87 1.37
CA GLN A 107 -12.85 -17.16 0.97
C GLN A 107 -12.69 -16.38 -0.35
N PHE A 108 -11.52 -15.80 -0.61
CA PHE A 108 -11.32 -14.81 -1.68
C PHE A 108 -10.53 -15.36 -2.86
N ASP A 109 -10.94 -14.97 -4.07
CA ASP A 109 -10.23 -15.27 -5.31
C ASP A 109 -9.04 -14.33 -5.52
N LEU A 110 -9.18 -13.09 -5.07
CA LEU A 110 -8.16 -12.04 -5.12
C LEU A 110 -8.13 -11.30 -3.79
N VAL A 111 -6.92 -11.06 -3.28
CA VAL A 111 -6.66 -10.09 -2.23
C VAL A 111 -5.76 -9.00 -2.79
N THR A 112 -6.08 -7.73 -2.54
CA THR A 112 -5.25 -6.58 -2.92
C THR A 112 -4.76 -5.84 -1.68
N CYS A 113 -3.58 -5.23 -1.78
CA CYS A 113 -3.06 -4.28 -0.80
C CYS A 113 -2.29 -3.21 -1.58
N ARG A 114 -2.75 -1.95 -1.51
CA ARG A 114 -2.15 -0.89 -2.32
C ARG A 114 -1.77 0.30 -1.46
N PHE A 115 -0.47 0.62 -1.41
CA PHE A 115 0.12 1.69 -0.60
C PHE A 115 -0.28 1.65 0.88
N ALA A 116 -0.22 0.44 1.48
CA ALA A 116 -0.60 0.23 2.86
C ALA A 116 0.39 -0.65 3.65
N ALA A 117 1.09 -1.58 3.00
CA ALA A 117 1.94 -2.54 3.70
C ALA A 117 3.15 -1.90 4.39
N HIS A 118 3.61 -0.73 3.93
CA HIS A 118 4.67 0.02 4.59
C HIS A 118 4.26 0.62 5.96
N HIS A 119 2.98 0.54 6.33
CA HIS A 119 2.48 0.86 7.67
C HIS A 119 2.38 -0.36 8.60
N PHE A 120 2.51 -1.59 8.07
CA PHE A 120 2.37 -2.79 8.88
C PHE A 120 3.60 -3.00 9.78
N SER A 121 3.39 -3.08 11.09
CA SER A 121 4.46 -3.35 12.06
C SER A 121 5.05 -4.75 11.92
N ALA A 122 4.34 -5.66 11.26
CA ALA A 122 4.71 -7.04 11.04
C ALA A 122 4.17 -7.50 9.68
N LEU A 123 5.05 -7.57 8.68
CA LEU A 123 4.67 -7.95 7.31
C LEU A 123 4.25 -9.42 7.24
N GLU A 124 5.03 -10.34 7.83
CA GLU A 124 4.74 -11.78 7.77
C GLU A 124 3.39 -12.16 8.39
N PRO A 125 2.99 -11.70 9.59
CA PRO A 125 1.65 -11.96 10.12
C PRO A 125 0.51 -11.46 9.23
N ALA A 126 0.66 -10.29 8.60
CA ALA A 126 -0.34 -9.79 7.66
C ALA A 126 -0.41 -10.67 6.39
N LEU A 127 0.74 -11.09 5.85
CA LEU A 127 0.80 -12.00 4.71
C LEU A 127 0.25 -13.40 5.05
N ALA A 128 0.44 -13.88 6.29
CA ALA A 128 -0.14 -15.14 6.76
C ALA A 128 -1.68 -15.09 6.74
N GLU A 129 -2.27 -13.98 7.20
CA GLU A 129 -3.72 -13.78 7.14
C GLU A 129 -4.22 -13.64 5.70
N ILE A 130 -3.50 -12.90 4.85
CA ILE A 130 -3.78 -12.80 3.41
C ILE A 130 -3.76 -14.19 2.77
N HIS A 131 -2.74 -15.00 3.05
CA HIS A 131 -2.66 -16.39 2.53
C HIS A 131 -3.80 -17.25 3.06
N ARG A 132 -4.14 -17.13 4.36
CA ARG A 132 -5.23 -17.92 4.98
C ARG A 132 -6.57 -17.66 4.31
N VAL A 133 -6.90 -16.41 4.01
CA VAL A 133 -8.19 -16.05 3.41
C VAL A 133 -8.23 -16.24 1.89
N LEU A 134 -7.08 -16.40 1.22
CA LEU A 134 -7.00 -16.70 -0.21
C LEU A 134 -7.41 -18.14 -0.49
N LYS A 135 -8.21 -18.32 -1.55
CA LYS A 135 -8.46 -19.65 -2.12
C LYS A 135 -7.16 -20.28 -2.63
N PRO A 136 -7.08 -21.63 -2.73
CA PRO A 136 -5.85 -22.31 -3.22
C PRO A 136 -5.38 -21.88 -4.62
N LYS A 137 -6.29 -21.38 -5.46
CA LYS A 137 -6.01 -20.84 -6.79
C LYS A 137 -6.14 -19.31 -6.85
N GLY A 138 -6.31 -18.67 -5.69
CA GLY A 138 -6.39 -17.23 -5.57
C GLY A 138 -5.04 -16.56 -5.75
N GLN A 139 -5.04 -15.25 -5.88
CA GLN A 139 -3.83 -14.45 -5.99
C GLN A 139 -3.87 -13.24 -5.06
N PHE A 140 -2.70 -12.84 -4.61
CA PHE A 140 -2.47 -11.59 -3.90
C PHE A 140 -1.79 -10.61 -4.85
N LEU A 141 -2.30 -9.37 -4.94
CA LEU A 141 -1.64 -8.28 -5.65
C LEU A 141 -1.29 -7.16 -4.69
N ALA A 142 -0.01 -6.86 -4.59
CA ALA A 142 0.50 -5.74 -3.81
C ALA A 142 1.05 -4.65 -4.73
N VAL A 143 0.64 -3.41 -4.48
CA VAL A 143 1.31 -2.22 -4.98
C VAL A 143 1.84 -1.46 -3.79
N ASP A 144 3.15 -1.25 -3.71
CA ASP A 144 3.71 -0.46 -2.62
C ASP A 144 5.00 0.24 -3.02
N VAL A 145 5.39 1.24 -2.23
CA VAL A 145 6.73 1.78 -2.24
C VAL A 145 7.70 0.71 -1.74
N ILE A 146 8.86 0.64 -2.36
CA ILE A 146 9.91 -0.33 -2.01
C ILE A 146 11.24 0.38 -1.80
N SER A 147 11.96 0.00 -0.76
CA SER A 147 13.34 0.44 -0.58
C SER A 147 14.29 -0.26 -1.55
N PRO A 148 15.33 0.43 -2.04
CA PRO A 148 16.46 -0.21 -2.71
C PRO A 148 17.19 -1.18 -1.80
N GLU A 149 17.93 -2.13 -2.42
CA GLU A 149 18.75 -3.11 -1.68
C GLU A 149 19.97 -2.48 -1.01
N ASP A 150 20.37 -1.25 -1.41
CA ASP A 150 21.43 -0.49 -0.76
C ASP A 150 20.99 -0.06 0.66
N PRO A 151 21.69 -0.48 1.73
CA PRO A 151 21.26 -0.21 3.10
C PRO A 151 21.29 1.28 3.48
N GLU A 152 22.24 2.05 2.95
CA GLU A 152 22.36 3.48 3.27
C GLU A 152 21.18 4.25 2.66
N LEU A 153 20.86 3.95 1.40
CA LEU A 153 19.74 4.54 0.71
C LEU A 153 18.39 4.11 1.32
N ALA A 154 18.24 2.82 1.69
CA ALA A 154 17.06 2.33 2.37
C ALA A 154 16.82 3.02 3.72
N HIS A 155 17.86 3.19 4.52
CA HIS A 155 17.77 3.91 5.80
C HIS A 155 17.43 5.39 5.60
N PHE A 156 18.03 6.04 4.61
CA PHE A 156 17.72 7.43 4.31
C PHE A 156 16.25 7.64 3.92
N ILE A 157 15.74 6.80 3.02
CA ILE A 157 14.33 6.84 2.58
C ILE A 157 13.40 6.63 3.77
N ASN A 158 13.59 5.56 4.54
CA ASN A 158 12.74 5.28 5.69
C ASN A 158 12.79 6.38 6.74
N ARG A 159 13.96 7.04 6.92
CA ARG A 159 14.08 8.18 7.84
C ARG A 159 13.26 9.39 7.38
N ILE A 160 13.30 9.75 6.10
CA ILE A 160 12.51 10.89 5.60
C ILE A 160 11.01 10.57 5.63
N GLU A 161 10.62 9.33 5.31
CA GLU A 161 9.22 8.91 5.42
C GLU A 161 8.71 8.91 6.87
N GLN A 162 9.48 8.45 7.83
CA GLN A 162 9.10 8.47 9.25
C GLN A 162 8.99 9.90 9.82
N LEU A 163 9.82 10.83 9.35
CA LEU A 163 9.70 12.24 9.72
C LEU A 163 8.45 12.89 9.14
N ARG A 164 8.11 12.55 7.92
CA ARG A 164 6.91 13.04 7.24
C ARG A 164 5.64 12.48 7.87
N ASP A 165 5.64 11.18 8.13
CA ASP A 165 4.49 10.39 8.54
C ASP A 165 4.82 9.54 9.77
N PRO A 166 4.35 9.90 10.97
CA PRO A 166 4.58 9.11 12.16
C PRO A 166 4.04 7.68 12.11
N SER A 167 3.11 7.40 11.19
CA SER A 167 2.54 6.07 10.99
C SER A 167 3.35 5.19 10.03
N HIS A 168 4.33 5.77 9.32
CA HIS A 168 5.23 4.99 8.48
C HIS A 168 6.05 4.03 9.34
N TYR A 169 5.99 2.74 9.01
CA TYR A 169 6.77 1.73 9.70
C TYR A 169 8.07 1.44 8.95
N TRP A 170 7.95 0.89 7.71
CA TRP A 170 9.13 0.55 6.90
C TRP A 170 8.75 0.34 5.42
N GLU A 171 9.52 0.93 4.50
CA GLU A 171 9.52 0.54 3.10
C GLU A 171 10.35 -0.73 2.92
N TRP A 172 9.68 -1.84 2.66
CA TRP A 172 10.31 -3.14 2.53
C TRP A 172 11.09 -3.26 1.22
N GLN A 173 12.31 -3.82 1.29
CA GLN A 173 13.09 -4.17 0.11
C GLN A 173 12.42 -5.33 -0.64
N LEU A 174 12.67 -5.46 -1.95
CA LEU A 174 12.10 -6.55 -2.74
C LEU A 174 12.57 -7.93 -2.23
N SER A 175 13.83 -8.04 -1.77
CA SER A 175 14.36 -9.24 -1.12
C SER A 175 13.61 -9.61 0.17
N GLN A 176 13.20 -8.60 0.95
CA GLN A 176 12.39 -8.80 2.17
C GLN A 176 10.97 -9.26 1.82
N TRP A 177 10.36 -8.67 0.79
CA TRP A 177 9.07 -9.14 0.26
C TRP A 177 9.14 -10.60 -0.18
N HIS A 178 10.18 -11.00 -0.94
CA HIS A 178 10.39 -12.39 -1.36
C HIS A 178 10.49 -13.33 -0.16
N SER A 179 11.27 -12.95 0.85
CA SER A 179 11.45 -13.76 2.06
C SER A 179 10.15 -13.92 2.85
N ALA A 180 9.43 -12.82 3.08
CA ALA A 180 8.18 -12.82 3.85
C ALA A 180 7.06 -13.61 3.14
N ILE A 181 6.91 -13.47 1.84
CA ILE A 181 5.94 -14.20 1.00
C ILE A 181 6.26 -15.70 1.00
N ALA A 182 7.55 -16.08 0.87
CA ALA A 182 7.96 -17.48 0.91
C ALA A 182 7.73 -18.12 2.29
N ALA A 183 7.96 -17.36 3.38
CA ALA A 183 7.76 -17.82 4.76
C ALA A 183 6.30 -18.23 5.04
N VAL A 184 5.33 -17.64 4.35
CA VAL A 184 3.91 -17.98 4.48
C VAL A 184 3.39 -18.96 3.44
N GLY A 185 4.27 -19.61 2.66
CA GLY A 185 3.88 -20.64 1.68
C GLY A 185 3.35 -20.09 0.35
N MET A 186 3.75 -18.88 -0.02
CA MET A 186 3.45 -18.29 -1.33
C MET A 186 4.74 -18.08 -2.14
N SER A 187 4.62 -17.93 -3.46
CA SER A 187 5.67 -17.46 -4.34
C SER A 187 5.39 -16.02 -4.78
N LEU A 188 6.43 -15.20 -4.92
CA LEU A 188 6.34 -13.81 -5.36
C LEU A 188 6.84 -13.66 -6.80
N GLU A 189 6.07 -12.95 -7.61
CA GLU A 189 6.44 -12.47 -8.94
C GLU A 189 6.44 -10.94 -8.95
N LEU A 190 7.54 -10.33 -9.39
CA LEU A 190 7.59 -8.89 -9.66
C LEU A 190 6.99 -8.64 -11.05
N LEU A 191 5.84 -7.98 -11.11
CA LEU A 191 5.15 -7.69 -12.38
C LEU A 191 5.62 -6.39 -13.00
N GLN A 192 5.80 -5.35 -12.17
CA GLN A 192 6.18 -4.02 -12.60
C GLN A 192 6.97 -3.32 -11.51
N GLN A 193 7.97 -2.53 -11.92
CA GLN A 193 8.69 -1.62 -11.03
C GLN A 193 8.83 -0.27 -11.74
N TRP A 194 8.64 0.83 -10.99
CA TRP A 194 8.75 2.17 -11.58
C TRP A 194 9.28 3.18 -10.56
N ARG A 195 9.60 4.36 -11.08
CA ARG A 195 9.96 5.52 -10.27
C ARG A 195 8.69 6.34 -10.01
N LEU A 196 8.38 6.55 -8.74
CA LEU A 196 7.25 7.34 -8.28
C LEU A 196 7.73 8.77 -8.05
N PRO A 197 7.30 9.75 -8.88
CA PRO A 197 7.68 11.14 -8.67
C PRO A 197 6.96 11.71 -7.45
N ILE A 198 7.71 12.39 -6.60
CA ILE A 198 7.23 13.05 -5.40
C ILE A 198 7.43 14.56 -5.55
N ASP A 199 6.36 15.31 -5.45
CA ASP A 199 6.38 16.76 -5.19
C ASP A 199 6.44 16.98 -3.69
N PHE A 200 7.45 17.68 -3.20
CA PHE A 200 7.72 17.82 -1.76
C PHE A 200 6.57 18.51 -1.03
N GLU A 201 6.03 19.59 -1.59
CA GLU A 201 4.96 20.36 -0.95
C GLU A 201 3.66 19.55 -0.84
N ASP A 202 3.25 18.87 -1.92
CA ASP A 202 2.10 17.97 -1.89
C ASP A 202 2.31 16.82 -0.90
N TRP A 203 3.52 16.25 -0.87
CA TRP A 203 3.88 15.10 -0.05
C TRP A 203 3.80 15.40 1.46
N VAL A 204 4.32 16.56 1.91
CA VAL A 204 4.25 16.96 3.33
C VAL A 204 2.85 17.46 3.71
N SER A 205 2.17 18.17 2.82
CA SER A 205 0.84 18.73 3.11
C SER A 205 -0.21 17.65 3.24
N ARG A 206 -0.16 16.60 2.43
CA ARG A 206 -1.11 15.48 2.43
C ARG A 206 -1.09 14.72 3.77
N GLN A 207 0.08 14.58 4.40
CA GLN A 207 0.20 13.97 5.73
C GLN A 207 0.03 14.97 6.88
N GLN A 208 -0.18 16.25 6.57
CA GLN A 208 -0.23 17.31 7.58
C GLN A 208 1.03 17.28 8.47
N THR A 209 2.19 17.09 7.82
CA THR A 209 3.50 17.04 8.49
C THR A 209 3.74 18.30 9.30
N SER A 210 4.22 18.18 10.52
CA SER A 210 4.42 19.32 11.40
C SER A 210 5.48 20.28 10.83
N PRO A 211 5.36 21.60 11.06
CA PRO A 211 6.36 22.58 10.56
C PRO A 211 7.79 22.25 10.99
N THR A 212 7.98 21.76 12.21
CA THR A 212 9.29 21.30 12.69
C THR A 212 9.83 20.14 11.88
N ALA A 213 9.01 19.14 11.58
CA ALA A 213 9.41 17.99 10.76
C ALA A 213 9.68 18.43 9.30
N VAL A 214 8.92 19.36 8.75
CA VAL A 214 9.18 19.93 7.41
C VAL A 214 10.56 20.57 7.36
N THR A 215 10.92 21.41 8.32
CA THR A 215 12.27 22.01 8.39
C THR A 215 13.36 20.94 8.48
N GLN A 216 13.16 19.90 9.29
CA GLN A 216 14.13 18.79 9.39
C GLN A 216 14.26 18.01 8.06
N LEU A 217 13.15 17.80 7.36
CA LEU A 217 13.14 17.16 6.04
C LEU A 217 13.91 17.99 5.00
N GLU A 218 13.70 19.31 4.97
CA GLU A 218 14.43 20.22 4.09
C GLU A 218 15.94 20.15 4.37
N GLU A 219 16.34 20.23 5.63
CA GLU A 219 17.76 20.12 6.03
C GLU A 219 18.37 18.79 5.61
N LEU A 220 17.65 17.67 5.82
CA LEU A 220 18.12 16.32 5.42
C LEU A 220 18.29 16.21 3.90
N LEU A 221 17.32 16.69 3.14
CA LEU A 221 17.37 16.64 1.67
C LEU A 221 18.43 17.57 1.10
N ASP A 222 18.65 18.75 1.72
CA ASP A 222 19.66 19.72 1.29
C ASP A 222 21.09 19.26 1.55
N HIS A 223 21.31 18.49 2.63
CA HIS A 223 22.62 18.00 3.02
C HIS A 223 22.83 16.52 2.66
N ALA A 224 21.90 15.89 1.93
CA ALA A 224 22.06 14.52 1.49
C ALA A 224 23.34 14.35 0.65
N PRO A 225 24.11 13.26 0.84
CA PRO A 225 25.25 12.94 -0.01
C PRO A 225 24.88 12.95 -1.50
N LEU A 226 25.82 13.34 -2.36
CA LEU A 226 25.57 13.46 -3.80
C LEU A 226 25.06 12.15 -4.42
N ALA A 227 25.54 11.01 -3.95
CA ALA A 227 25.09 9.69 -4.39
C ALA A 227 23.60 9.48 -4.10
N LEU A 228 23.11 9.88 -2.91
CA LEU A 228 21.68 9.80 -2.55
C LEU A 228 20.84 10.78 -3.37
N GLN A 229 21.34 12.02 -3.56
CA GLN A 229 20.64 12.99 -4.42
C GLN A 229 20.47 12.47 -5.84
N GLN A 230 21.50 11.87 -6.42
CA GLN A 230 21.44 11.26 -7.76
C GLN A 230 20.50 10.06 -7.80
N SER A 231 20.61 9.15 -6.83
CA SER A 231 19.74 7.95 -6.76
C SER A 231 18.27 8.30 -6.64
N LEU A 232 17.94 9.34 -5.89
CA LEU A 232 16.56 9.84 -5.72
C LEU A 232 16.15 10.85 -6.79
N ALA A 233 17.02 11.17 -7.77
CA ALA A 233 16.76 12.18 -8.80
C ALA A 233 16.24 13.51 -8.21
N MET A 234 16.88 13.97 -7.13
CA MET A 234 16.43 15.16 -6.39
C MET A 234 16.60 16.43 -7.21
N THR A 235 15.58 17.30 -7.20
CA THR A 235 15.64 18.67 -7.72
C THR A 235 15.29 19.67 -6.62
N ARG A 236 15.79 20.92 -6.74
CA ARG A 236 15.55 21.97 -5.74
C ARG A 236 14.75 23.14 -6.27
N ALA A 237 14.84 23.43 -7.57
CA ALA A 237 14.18 24.57 -8.19
C ALA A 237 13.71 24.22 -9.61
N PRO A 238 12.59 24.80 -10.08
CA PRO A 238 11.68 25.72 -9.40
C PRO A 238 10.84 25.06 -8.31
N GLN A 239 10.74 23.74 -8.29
CA GLN A 239 10.01 22.91 -7.34
C GLN A 239 10.95 21.86 -6.75
N ARG A 240 10.84 21.60 -5.45
CA ARG A 240 11.58 20.50 -4.80
C ARG A 240 10.87 19.20 -5.14
N THR A 241 11.56 18.31 -5.85
CA THR A 241 11.04 16.98 -6.19
C THR A 241 12.10 15.90 -5.92
N PHE A 242 11.64 14.67 -5.76
CA PHE A 242 12.48 13.48 -5.74
C PHE A 242 11.68 12.28 -6.22
N GLN A 243 12.32 11.12 -6.34
CA GLN A 243 11.65 9.91 -6.80
C GLN A 243 11.91 8.76 -5.84
N LEU A 244 10.84 8.07 -5.46
CA LEU A 244 10.89 6.80 -4.76
C LEU A 244 10.78 5.64 -5.75
N TRP A 245 10.95 4.42 -5.28
CA TRP A 245 10.67 3.21 -6.05
C TRP A 245 9.32 2.67 -5.63
N ALA A 246 8.56 2.16 -6.59
CA ALA A 246 7.33 1.44 -6.32
C ALA A 246 7.29 0.17 -7.16
N ALA A 247 6.55 -0.83 -6.69
CA ALA A 247 6.41 -2.11 -7.36
C ALA A 247 4.97 -2.60 -7.33
N LEU A 248 4.57 -3.27 -8.41
CA LEU A 248 3.41 -4.16 -8.46
C LEU A 248 3.92 -5.59 -8.42
N MET A 249 3.45 -6.34 -7.44
CA MET A 249 3.89 -7.70 -7.13
C MET A 249 2.69 -8.64 -7.08
N ARG A 250 2.89 -9.89 -7.50
CA ARG A 250 1.90 -10.96 -7.39
C ARG A 250 2.41 -12.05 -6.45
N GLY A 251 1.62 -12.39 -5.43
CA GLY A 251 1.79 -13.56 -4.59
C GLY A 251 0.78 -14.63 -4.96
N VAL A 252 1.23 -15.89 -5.11
CA VAL A 252 0.34 -17.03 -5.34
C VAL A 252 0.66 -18.16 -4.36
N PRO A 253 -0.36 -18.83 -3.78
CA PRO A 253 -0.15 -19.99 -2.94
C PRO A 253 0.68 -21.05 -3.69
N VAL A 254 1.72 -21.56 -3.06
CA VAL A 254 2.48 -22.71 -3.61
C VAL A 254 1.63 -23.95 -3.38
N SER A 255 1.20 -24.61 -4.47
CA SER A 255 0.51 -25.89 -4.35
C SER A 255 1.44 -26.85 -3.63
N ALA A 256 0.96 -27.48 -2.54
CA ALA A 256 1.66 -28.62 -1.95
C ALA A 256 1.82 -29.67 -3.06
N SER A 257 3.01 -29.72 -3.68
CA SER A 257 3.36 -30.81 -4.56
C SER A 257 3.23 -32.09 -3.74
N SER A 258 2.39 -33.03 -4.19
CA SER A 258 2.37 -34.36 -3.61
C SER A 258 3.81 -34.85 -3.52
N PRO A 259 4.26 -35.39 -2.37
CA PRO A 259 5.59 -35.96 -2.29
C PRO A 259 5.71 -37.04 -3.36
N LEU A 260 6.80 -36.98 -4.14
CA LEU A 260 7.19 -38.01 -5.10
C LEU A 260 7.43 -39.35 -4.40
#